data_e38c34f536fa4c633c989212c6ddc652
#
_entry.id   e38c34f536fa4c633c989212c6ddc652
#
_cell.length_a   1.000
_cell.length_b   1.000
_cell.length_c   1.000
_cell.angle_alpha   90.00
_cell.angle_beta   90.00
_cell.angle_gamma   90.00
#
_symmetry.space_group_name_H-M   'P 1'
#
loop_
_entity.id
_entity.type
_entity.pdbx_description
1 polymer ?
#
loop_
_entity_poly.entity_id
_entity_poly.type
_entity_poly.pdbx_seq_one_letter_code
_entity_poly.pdbx_strand_id
1 'polypeptide(L)'
;MTRHTVWSVLAAGLLALVSVGPTAAQAESELGVQPLHREFSAALASLPPQTQLLLKSESIERFLTALDGHPPDWPTVYGQGHHDPGHDERLFALNRERDAGRVGKDALHWMIAFVWLGELSRFDQEAGGFHVALGPKFTRTGWGDVRFKHEDLPATLIALAGGKTTDLRTRQQQGERIEIEVLMAGRLIEEESLVYDFSHEAEGQGLIMPVVRIEALAFVLAEGADQRP
;
A
#
# COMPACT_ATOMS: atom_id res chain seq x y z
N MET A 1 70.94 17.35 41.46
CA MET A 1 70.06 16.16 41.32
C MET A 1 68.67 16.64 41.00
N THR A 2 68.30 16.71 39.72
CA THR A 2 67.01 17.23 39.26
C THR A 2 66.35 16.12 38.45
N ARG A 3 65.22 15.60 38.94
CA ARG A 3 64.42 14.56 38.31
C ARG A 3 63.37 15.23 37.37
N HIS A 4 63.47 14.99 36.07
CA HIS A 4 62.47 15.32 35.09
C HIS A 4 61.38 14.22 35.00
N THR A 5 60.16 14.57 35.32
CA THR A 5 58.98 13.70 35.16
C THR A 5 58.38 13.96 33.79
N VAL A 6 58.39 12.96 32.93
CA VAL A 6 57.76 12.99 31.60
C VAL A 6 56.30 12.55 31.76
N TRP A 7 55.35 13.43 31.37
CA TRP A 7 53.93 13.11 31.29
C TRP A 7 53.61 12.64 29.87
N SER A 8 53.23 11.36 29.75
CA SER A 8 52.67 10.81 28.50
C SER A 8 51.15 11.10 28.44
N VAL A 9 50.73 11.88 27.49
CA VAL A 9 49.31 12.12 27.21
C VAL A 9 48.85 11.06 26.19
N LEU A 10 48.03 10.11 26.64
CA LEU A 10 47.30 9.16 25.81
C LEU A 10 46.07 9.87 25.27
N ALA A 11 46.11 10.19 23.97
CA ALA A 11 44.92 10.65 23.19
C ALA A 11 44.07 9.45 22.80
N ALA A 12 42.97 9.23 23.50
CA ALA A 12 41.94 8.25 23.08
C ALA A 12 41.09 8.85 21.95
N GLY A 13 41.34 8.41 20.72
CA GLY A 13 40.53 8.74 19.58
C GLY A 13 39.19 8.03 19.64
N LEU A 14 38.10 8.76 19.85
CA LEU A 14 36.72 8.29 19.74
C LEU A 14 36.37 8.17 18.27
N LEU A 15 36.39 6.95 17.70
CA LEU A 15 35.80 6.68 16.39
C LEU A 15 34.26 6.73 16.52
N ALA A 16 33.63 7.81 16.12
CA ALA A 16 32.19 7.87 15.95
C ALA A 16 31.82 7.06 14.71
N LEU A 17 31.25 5.89 14.89
CA LEU A 17 30.56 5.13 13.84
C LEU A 17 29.29 5.93 13.43
N VAL A 18 29.41 6.68 12.35
CA VAL A 18 28.25 7.26 11.68
C VAL A 18 27.54 6.12 10.94
N SER A 19 26.45 5.62 11.52
CA SER A 19 25.54 4.73 10.78
C SER A 19 24.87 5.54 9.68
N VAL A 20 25.36 5.39 8.45
CA VAL A 20 24.66 5.92 7.26
C VAL A 20 23.42 5.03 7.08
N GLY A 21 22.25 5.57 7.36
CA GLY A 21 20.99 4.91 7.03
C GLY A 21 20.87 4.71 5.50
N PRO A 22 20.05 3.76 5.06
CA PRO A 22 19.84 3.52 3.63
C PRO A 22 19.39 4.82 2.93
N THR A 23 19.90 5.05 1.71
CA THR A 23 19.44 6.16 0.88
C THR A 23 18.01 5.86 0.38
N ALA A 24 17.23 6.89 0.04
CA ALA A 24 15.86 6.72 -0.49
C ALA A 24 15.81 5.72 -1.67
N ALA A 25 16.79 5.77 -2.58
CA ALA A 25 16.90 4.85 -3.70
C ALA A 25 17.16 3.38 -3.27
N GLN A 26 17.87 3.15 -2.16
CA GLN A 26 18.07 1.80 -1.60
C GLN A 26 16.78 1.29 -0.95
N ALA A 27 16.03 2.14 -0.25
CA ALA A 27 14.75 1.79 0.35
C ALA A 27 13.70 1.45 -0.71
N GLU A 28 13.64 2.20 -1.81
CA GLU A 28 12.77 1.88 -2.96
C GLU A 28 13.15 0.56 -3.63
N SER A 29 14.44 0.28 -3.78
CA SER A 29 14.92 -1.00 -4.34
C SER A 29 14.57 -2.17 -3.42
N GLU A 30 14.66 -2.01 -2.11
CA GLU A 30 14.28 -3.04 -1.13
C GLU A 30 12.77 -3.27 -1.09
N LEU A 31 11.96 -2.21 -1.22
CA LEU A 31 10.50 -2.33 -1.27
C LEU A 31 10.03 -3.11 -2.51
N GLY A 32 10.68 -2.90 -3.66
CA GLY A 32 10.30 -3.51 -4.93
C GLY A 32 10.55 -5.02 -5.03
N VAL A 33 11.44 -5.60 -4.21
CA VAL A 33 11.83 -7.01 -4.27
C VAL A 33 11.46 -7.70 -2.97
N GLN A 34 10.39 -8.50 -2.97
CA GLN A 34 9.84 -9.11 -1.75
C GLN A 34 9.63 -10.62 -1.92
N PRO A 35 9.69 -11.41 -0.83
CA PRO A 35 9.36 -12.83 -0.87
C PRO A 35 7.88 -13.06 -1.22
N LEU A 36 7.64 -14.16 -1.96
CA LEU A 36 6.29 -14.65 -2.22
C LEU A 36 5.88 -15.64 -1.13
N HIS A 37 4.98 -15.21 -0.26
CA HIS A 37 4.44 -16.02 0.83
C HIS A 37 3.40 -17.02 0.33
N ARG A 38 3.28 -18.17 0.99
CA ARG A 38 2.20 -19.14 0.76
C ARG A 38 0.94 -18.75 1.51
N GLU A 39 1.13 -18.28 2.72
CA GLU A 39 0.06 -18.02 3.66
C GLU A 39 -0.03 -16.52 3.96
N PHE A 40 -1.23 -16.03 3.99
CA PHE A 40 -1.51 -14.62 4.31
C PHE A 40 -1.02 -14.24 5.72
N SER A 41 -1.07 -15.17 6.66
CA SER A 41 -0.56 -15.00 8.02
C SER A 41 0.92 -14.63 8.07
N ALA A 42 1.75 -15.25 7.20
CA ALA A 42 3.18 -14.95 7.12
C ALA A 42 3.43 -13.53 6.56
N ALA A 43 2.64 -13.12 5.58
CA ALA A 43 2.70 -11.75 5.04
C ALA A 43 2.26 -10.71 6.09
N LEU A 44 1.22 -11.00 6.86
CA LEU A 44 0.78 -10.11 7.95
C LEU A 44 1.87 -9.93 9.02
N ALA A 45 2.61 -11.00 9.32
CA ALA A 45 3.69 -10.94 10.31
C ALA A 45 4.87 -10.05 9.87
N SER A 46 5.01 -9.76 8.58
CA SER A 46 6.04 -8.87 8.03
C SER A 46 5.65 -7.39 8.07
N LEU A 47 4.39 -7.06 8.38
CA LEU A 47 3.92 -5.68 8.42
C LEU A 47 4.46 -4.93 9.66
N PRO A 48 4.57 -3.60 9.58
CA PRO A 48 4.87 -2.78 10.74
C PRO A 48 3.90 -3.04 11.91
N PRO A 49 4.36 -2.95 13.17
CA PRO A 49 3.49 -3.13 14.33
C PRO A 49 2.37 -2.08 14.35
N GLN A 50 1.22 -2.44 14.93
CA GLN A 50 0.04 -1.59 15.06
C GLN A 50 -0.63 -1.20 13.72
N THR A 51 -0.33 -1.91 12.63
CA THR A 51 -0.99 -1.71 11.34
C THR A 51 -2.48 -2.05 11.43
N GLN A 52 -3.34 -1.12 11.01
CA GLN A 52 -4.79 -1.33 10.90
C GLN A 52 -5.10 -2.11 9.63
N LEU A 53 -5.72 -3.29 9.75
CA LEU A 53 -6.02 -4.14 8.60
C LEU A 53 -7.37 -3.75 7.97
N LEU A 54 -7.33 -3.17 6.77
CA LEU A 54 -8.49 -2.72 6.00
C LEU A 54 -8.84 -3.74 4.91
N LEU A 55 -9.11 -4.99 5.31
CA LEU A 55 -9.31 -6.12 4.41
C LEU A 55 -10.78 -6.43 4.13
N LYS A 56 -11.70 -5.93 4.97
CA LYS A 56 -13.14 -6.17 4.88
C LYS A 56 -13.90 -4.84 4.90
N SER A 57 -15.11 -4.83 4.34
CA SER A 57 -15.97 -3.64 4.30
C SER A 57 -16.12 -2.99 5.68
N GLU A 58 -16.35 -3.77 6.74
CA GLU A 58 -16.57 -3.24 8.08
C GLU A 58 -15.32 -2.55 8.65
N SER A 59 -14.10 -3.04 8.33
CA SER A 59 -12.85 -2.39 8.76
C SER A 59 -12.60 -1.10 7.99
N ILE A 60 -12.92 -1.09 6.70
CA ILE A 60 -12.82 0.09 5.84
C ILE A 60 -13.81 1.16 6.30
N GLU A 61 -15.07 0.80 6.57
CA GLU A 61 -16.11 1.73 7.04
C GLU A 61 -15.74 2.38 8.38
N ARG A 62 -15.18 1.61 9.33
CA ARG A 62 -14.67 2.16 10.59
C ARG A 62 -13.54 3.16 10.38
N PHE A 63 -12.64 2.87 9.47
CA PHE A 63 -11.56 3.77 9.10
C PHE A 63 -12.10 5.07 8.47
N LEU A 64 -13.02 4.97 7.50
CA LEU A 64 -13.66 6.11 6.87
C LEU A 64 -14.46 6.95 7.89
N THR A 65 -15.14 6.29 8.84
CA THR A 65 -15.84 6.97 9.93
C THR A 65 -14.88 7.74 10.84
N ALA A 66 -13.70 7.20 11.13
CA ALA A 66 -12.68 7.91 11.89
C ALA A 66 -12.12 9.12 11.15
N LEU A 67 -12.04 9.07 9.81
CA LEU A 67 -11.61 10.18 8.97
C LEU A 67 -12.70 11.25 8.78
N ASP A 68 -13.90 10.85 8.36
CA ASP A 68 -14.92 11.78 7.85
C ASP A 68 -16.26 11.76 8.61
N GLY A 69 -16.39 10.88 9.60
CA GLY A 69 -17.56 10.81 10.49
C GLY A 69 -18.74 10.05 9.88
N HIS A 70 -19.18 10.38 8.68
CA HIS A 70 -20.35 9.76 8.03
C HIS A 70 -20.19 9.72 6.50
N PRO A 71 -20.88 8.79 5.80
CA PRO A 71 -20.83 8.71 4.34
C PRO A 71 -21.39 9.98 3.69
N PRO A 72 -20.94 10.32 2.47
CA PRO A 72 -21.53 11.38 1.66
C PRO A 72 -23.00 11.06 1.30
N ASP A 73 -23.81 12.09 1.15
CA ASP A 73 -25.13 11.97 0.54
C ASP A 73 -24.98 11.90 -0.98
N TRP A 74 -24.65 10.71 -1.48
CA TRP A 74 -24.40 10.48 -2.91
C TRP A 74 -25.57 10.90 -3.80
N PRO A 75 -26.85 10.64 -3.46
CA PRO A 75 -27.99 11.13 -4.23
C PRO A 75 -27.96 12.64 -4.41
N THR A 76 -27.68 13.41 -3.36
CA THR A 76 -27.57 14.87 -3.44
C THR A 76 -26.36 15.31 -4.26
N VAL A 77 -25.19 14.68 -4.10
CA VAL A 77 -23.97 15.00 -4.86
C VAL A 77 -24.15 14.68 -6.34
N TYR A 78 -24.71 13.52 -6.65
CA TYR A 78 -24.92 13.04 -8.02
C TYR A 78 -26.03 13.84 -8.75
N GLY A 79 -27.08 14.25 -8.05
CA GLY A 79 -28.18 15.02 -8.60
C GLY A 79 -28.94 14.26 -9.68
N GLN A 80 -29.03 14.86 -10.88
CA GLN A 80 -29.72 14.25 -12.03
C GLN A 80 -28.77 13.42 -12.93
N GLY A 81 -27.61 13.06 -12.44
CA GLY A 81 -26.62 12.26 -13.14
C GLY A 81 -25.67 13.05 -14.02
N HIS A 82 -25.02 12.37 -14.96
CA HIS A 82 -23.99 12.97 -15.83
C HIS A 82 -24.51 14.13 -16.72
N HIS A 83 -25.82 14.29 -16.85
CA HIS A 83 -26.45 15.40 -17.59
C HIS A 83 -26.71 16.62 -16.70
N ASP A 84 -26.48 16.53 -15.40
CA ASP A 84 -26.62 17.65 -14.47
C ASP A 84 -25.39 18.54 -14.55
N PRO A 85 -25.49 19.79 -15.02
CA PRO A 85 -24.33 20.66 -15.20
C PRO A 85 -23.64 21.06 -13.89
N GLY A 86 -24.32 20.87 -12.75
CA GLY A 86 -23.77 21.19 -11.43
C GLY A 86 -23.15 20.02 -10.68
N HIS A 87 -23.12 18.83 -11.27
CA HIS A 87 -22.69 17.63 -10.57
C HIS A 87 -21.19 17.63 -10.24
N ASP A 88 -20.34 18.10 -11.15
CA ASP A 88 -18.90 18.23 -10.93
C ASP A 88 -18.59 19.29 -9.85
N GLU A 89 -19.33 20.40 -9.82
CA GLU A 89 -19.18 21.43 -8.83
C GLU A 89 -19.52 20.94 -7.42
N ARG A 90 -20.60 20.12 -7.29
CA ARG A 90 -20.97 19.52 -6.01
C ARG A 90 -19.93 18.50 -5.52
N LEU A 91 -19.39 17.68 -6.43
CA LEU A 91 -18.31 16.76 -6.10
C LEU A 91 -17.05 17.47 -5.65
N PHE A 92 -16.67 18.54 -6.35
CA PHE A 92 -15.54 19.39 -5.96
C PHE A 92 -15.75 20.06 -4.59
N ALA A 93 -16.96 20.55 -4.35
CA ALA A 93 -17.33 21.16 -3.06
C ALA A 93 -17.27 20.13 -1.92
N LEU A 94 -17.77 18.89 -2.16
CA LEU A 94 -17.67 17.79 -1.21
C LEU A 94 -16.22 17.49 -0.82
N ASN A 95 -15.34 17.30 -1.81
CA ASN A 95 -13.92 17.02 -1.56
C ASN A 95 -13.30 18.13 -0.70
N ARG A 96 -13.46 19.38 -1.08
CA ARG A 96 -12.89 20.53 -0.37
C ARG A 96 -13.41 20.67 1.07
N GLU A 97 -14.70 20.44 1.30
CA GLU A 97 -15.29 20.48 2.64
C GLU A 97 -14.73 19.37 3.52
N ARG A 98 -14.65 18.15 2.97
CA ARG A 98 -14.14 16.98 3.67
C ARG A 98 -12.65 17.11 3.99
N ASP A 99 -11.84 17.59 3.06
CA ASP A 99 -10.41 17.84 3.29
C ASP A 99 -10.20 18.80 4.48
N ALA A 100 -10.94 19.91 4.51
CA ALA A 100 -10.87 20.85 5.63
C ALA A 100 -11.29 20.21 6.98
N GLY A 101 -12.23 19.27 6.96
CA GLY A 101 -12.73 18.57 8.14
C GLY A 101 -11.79 17.48 8.68
N ARG A 102 -10.80 17.02 7.90
CA ARG A 102 -9.84 15.96 8.30
C ARG A 102 -8.65 16.48 9.06
N VAL A 103 -8.32 17.77 8.93
CA VAL A 103 -7.14 18.36 9.56
C VAL A 103 -7.09 18.04 11.05
N GLY A 104 -5.96 17.46 11.49
CA GLY A 104 -5.72 17.12 12.90
C GLY A 104 -6.42 15.86 13.41
N LYS A 105 -7.04 15.05 12.54
CA LYS A 105 -7.59 13.75 12.95
C LYS A 105 -6.50 12.70 13.06
N ASP A 106 -6.50 11.95 14.15
CA ASP A 106 -5.52 10.87 14.40
C ASP A 106 -5.47 9.82 13.29
N ALA A 107 -6.62 9.55 12.66
CA ALA A 107 -6.75 8.56 11.61
C ALA A 107 -5.91 8.87 10.35
N LEU A 108 -5.52 10.13 10.13
CA LEU A 108 -4.58 10.53 9.05
C LEU A 108 -3.20 9.89 9.21
N HIS A 109 -2.79 9.63 10.46
CA HIS A 109 -1.46 9.11 10.78
C HIS A 109 -1.42 7.60 11.00
N TRP A 110 -2.57 6.91 10.89
CA TRP A 110 -2.59 5.47 11.09
C TRP A 110 -1.77 4.75 10.02
N MET A 111 -1.00 3.76 10.47
CA MET A 111 -0.46 2.75 9.57
C MET A 111 -1.62 1.82 9.17
N ILE A 112 -1.96 1.80 7.90
CA ILE A 112 -3.04 0.98 7.36
C ILE A 112 -2.49 -0.05 6.38
N ALA A 113 -3.15 -1.21 6.27
CA ALA A 113 -2.83 -2.20 5.24
C ALA A 113 -4.10 -2.63 4.51
N PHE A 114 -3.95 -2.81 3.20
CA PHE A 114 -5.00 -3.21 2.27
C PHE A 114 -4.43 -4.16 1.22
N VAL A 115 -5.30 -4.81 0.46
CA VAL A 115 -4.91 -5.77 -0.57
C VAL A 115 -5.23 -5.24 -1.96
N TRP A 116 -4.27 -5.39 -2.87
CA TRP A 116 -4.47 -5.28 -4.31
C TRP A 116 -4.39 -6.64 -4.97
N LEU A 117 -4.99 -6.76 -6.16
CA LEU A 117 -4.83 -7.93 -7.00
C LEU A 117 -3.49 -7.85 -7.73
N GLY A 118 -2.87 -9.01 -7.93
CA GLY A 118 -1.63 -9.10 -8.69
C GLY A 118 -1.60 -10.37 -9.51
N GLU A 119 -0.70 -10.37 -10.50
CA GLU A 119 -0.42 -11.54 -11.33
C GLU A 119 1.08 -11.66 -11.51
N LEU A 120 1.63 -12.87 -11.36
CA LEU A 120 3.02 -13.13 -11.72
C LEU A 120 3.12 -13.09 -13.25
N SER A 121 3.93 -12.16 -13.75
CA SER A 121 4.22 -12.03 -15.18
C SER A 121 5.55 -12.71 -15.53
N ARG A 122 6.41 -12.12 -16.35
CA ARG A 122 7.65 -12.77 -16.77
C ARG A 122 8.61 -13.02 -15.60
N PHE A 123 9.37 -14.13 -15.70
CA PHE A 123 10.47 -14.40 -14.78
C PHE A 123 11.70 -13.55 -15.12
N ASP A 124 12.26 -12.90 -14.12
CA ASP A 124 13.51 -12.16 -14.18
C ASP A 124 14.66 -13.05 -13.69
N GLN A 125 15.60 -13.35 -14.56
CA GLN A 125 16.74 -14.23 -14.23
C GLN A 125 17.76 -13.54 -13.34
N GLU A 126 17.92 -12.23 -13.48
CA GLU A 126 18.90 -11.44 -12.72
C GLU A 126 18.42 -11.25 -11.28
N ALA A 127 17.17 -10.88 -11.09
CA ALA A 127 16.55 -10.76 -9.78
C ALA A 127 16.19 -12.11 -9.13
N GLY A 128 16.10 -13.19 -9.93
CA GLY A 128 15.70 -14.52 -9.45
C GLY A 128 14.22 -14.63 -9.02
N GLY A 129 13.37 -13.77 -9.56
CA GLY A 129 11.94 -13.66 -9.20
C GLY A 129 11.03 -13.38 -10.39
N PHE A 130 9.76 -13.17 -10.12
CA PHE A 130 8.76 -12.86 -11.12
C PHE A 130 8.36 -11.39 -11.04
N HIS A 131 8.26 -10.72 -12.18
CA HIS A 131 7.60 -9.43 -12.24
C HIS A 131 6.15 -9.55 -11.83
N VAL A 132 5.67 -8.58 -11.07
CA VAL A 132 4.28 -8.49 -10.63
C VAL A 132 3.55 -7.42 -11.44
N ALA A 133 2.47 -7.82 -12.10
CA ALA A 133 1.50 -6.90 -12.68
C ALA A 133 0.40 -6.63 -11.66
N LEU A 134 0.07 -5.35 -11.45
CA LEU A 134 -0.96 -4.93 -10.47
C LEU A 134 -2.30 -4.71 -11.17
N GLY A 135 -3.38 -5.10 -10.49
CA GLY A 135 -4.76 -4.79 -10.84
C GLY A 135 -5.50 -4.15 -9.66
N PRO A 136 -6.39 -3.18 -9.89
CA PRO A 136 -7.13 -2.56 -8.81
C PRO A 136 -8.08 -3.56 -8.14
N LYS A 137 -8.26 -3.40 -6.81
CA LYS A 137 -9.30 -4.10 -6.05
C LYS A 137 -10.30 -3.09 -5.54
N PHE A 138 -11.57 -3.29 -5.89
CA PHE A 138 -12.68 -2.52 -5.37
C PHE A 138 -13.35 -3.28 -4.24
N THR A 139 -13.71 -2.58 -3.18
CA THR A 139 -14.48 -3.14 -2.06
C THR A 139 -15.76 -2.35 -1.89
N ARG A 140 -16.91 -3.01 -2.06
CA ARG A 140 -18.21 -2.39 -1.82
C ARG A 140 -18.45 -2.23 -0.33
N THR A 141 -18.85 -1.03 0.07
CA THR A 141 -19.14 -0.64 1.45
C THR A 141 -20.47 0.13 1.52
N GLY A 142 -20.96 0.40 2.73
CA GLY A 142 -22.09 1.31 2.93
C GLY A 142 -21.78 2.77 2.59
N TRP A 143 -20.51 3.12 2.40
CA TRP A 143 -20.07 4.44 1.97
C TRP A 143 -20.07 4.62 0.43
N GLY A 144 -19.95 3.53 -0.31
CA GLY A 144 -19.74 3.45 -1.76
C GLY A 144 -18.68 2.42 -2.11
N ASP A 145 -18.21 2.44 -3.35
CA ASP A 145 -17.09 1.61 -3.79
C ASP A 145 -15.77 2.21 -3.31
N VAL A 146 -14.94 1.43 -2.64
CA VAL A 146 -13.64 1.87 -2.12
C VAL A 146 -12.52 1.23 -2.91
N ARG A 147 -11.58 2.06 -3.42
CA ARG A 147 -10.35 1.65 -4.08
C ARG A 147 -9.18 2.41 -3.48
N PHE A 148 -8.28 1.72 -2.79
CA PHE A 148 -7.06 2.36 -2.31
C PHE A 148 -6.17 2.76 -3.49
N LYS A 149 -5.70 4.00 -3.50
CA LYS A 149 -4.70 4.51 -4.45
C LYS A 149 -3.34 4.46 -3.76
N HIS A 150 -2.41 3.75 -4.35
CA HIS A 150 -1.04 3.70 -3.84
C HIS A 150 -0.18 4.76 -4.52
N GLU A 151 0.70 5.37 -3.76
CA GLU A 151 1.75 6.28 -4.24
C GLU A 151 3.12 5.77 -3.78
N ASP A 152 4.16 6.22 -4.46
CA ASP A 152 5.56 5.90 -4.16
C ASP A 152 5.89 4.39 -4.25
N LEU A 153 5.18 3.65 -5.13
CA LEU A 153 5.57 2.29 -5.46
C LEU A 153 6.78 2.28 -6.41
N PRO A 154 7.73 1.35 -6.23
CA PRO A 154 8.77 1.10 -7.20
C PRO A 154 8.20 0.79 -8.59
N ALA A 155 8.86 1.31 -9.65
CA ALA A 155 8.45 1.06 -11.02
C ALA A 155 8.46 -0.44 -11.40
N THR A 156 9.21 -1.24 -10.67
CA THR A 156 9.31 -2.69 -10.85
C THR A 156 9.08 -3.40 -9.53
N LEU A 157 8.13 -4.33 -9.53
CA LEU A 157 7.84 -5.21 -8.42
C LEU A 157 8.25 -6.63 -8.76
N ILE A 158 9.05 -7.26 -7.91
CA ILE A 158 9.58 -8.62 -8.09
C ILE A 158 9.19 -9.51 -6.91
N ALA A 159 8.50 -10.60 -7.20
CA ALA A 159 8.14 -11.62 -6.23
C ALA A 159 9.15 -12.78 -6.25
N LEU A 160 9.88 -12.96 -5.14
CA LEU A 160 10.86 -14.03 -4.98
C LEU A 160 10.17 -15.33 -4.53
N ALA A 161 10.03 -16.29 -5.43
CA ALA A 161 9.28 -17.51 -5.18
C ALA A 161 10.06 -18.58 -4.40
N GLY A 162 11.36 -18.39 -4.16
CA GLY A 162 12.22 -19.33 -3.44
C GLY A 162 12.20 -20.73 -4.07
N GLY A 163 11.98 -21.76 -3.26
CA GLY A 163 11.93 -23.16 -3.73
C GLY A 163 10.80 -23.48 -4.72
N LYS A 164 9.83 -22.59 -4.95
CA LYS A 164 8.74 -22.79 -5.92
C LYS A 164 9.03 -22.22 -7.31
N THR A 165 10.16 -21.55 -7.50
CA THR A 165 10.49 -20.87 -8.77
C THR A 165 10.32 -21.78 -9.99
N THR A 166 10.80 -23.04 -9.91
CA THR A 166 10.72 -24.00 -11.03
C THR A 166 9.28 -24.39 -11.35
N ASP A 167 8.48 -24.67 -10.32
CA ASP A 167 7.07 -25.02 -10.47
C ASP A 167 6.27 -23.87 -11.10
N LEU A 168 6.36 -22.68 -10.54
CA LEU A 168 5.66 -21.51 -11.04
C LEU A 168 6.08 -21.15 -12.48
N ARG A 169 7.36 -21.30 -12.82
CA ARG A 169 7.82 -21.12 -14.21
C ARG A 169 7.21 -22.15 -15.16
N THR A 170 7.12 -23.41 -14.74
CA THR A 170 6.52 -24.46 -15.56
C THR A 170 5.04 -24.20 -15.81
N ARG A 171 4.30 -23.82 -14.79
CA ARG A 171 2.88 -23.46 -14.88
C ARG A 171 2.68 -22.25 -15.82
N GLN A 172 3.52 -21.22 -15.69
CA GLN A 172 3.47 -20.05 -16.54
C GLN A 172 3.79 -20.40 -18.02
N GLN A 173 4.77 -21.28 -18.27
CA GLN A 173 5.09 -21.76 -19.62
C GLN A 173 3.94 -22.58 -20.25
N GLN A 174 3.09 -23.19 -19.43
CA GLN A 174 1.86 -23.85 -19.83
C GLN A 174 0.70 -22.88 -20.09
N GLY A 175 0.92 -21.58 -19.94
CA GLY A 175 -0.09 -20.54 -20.16
C GLY A 175 -1.00 -20.29 -18.95
N GLU A 176 -0.65 -20.83 -17.78
CA GLU A 176 -1.43 -20.60 -16.58
C GLU A 176 -1.21 -19.16 -16.04
N ARG A 177 -2.31 -18.48 -15.68
CA ARG A 177 -2.27 -17.24 -14.96
C ARG A 177 -2.07 -17.53 -13.47
N ILE A 178 -1.03 -16.95 -12.89
CA ILE A 178 -0.72 -17.12 -11.48
C ILE A 178 -1.11 -15.86 -10.73
N GLU A 179 -2.29 -15.91 -10.13
CA GLU A 179 -2.83 -14.81 -9.35
C GLU A 179 -2.19 -14.77 -7.97
N ILE A 180 -1.94 -13.56 -7.50
CA ILE A 180 -1.40 -13.26 -6.18
C ILE A 180 -2.21 -12.15 -5.53
N GLU A 181 -2.17 -12.08 -4.23
CA GLU A 181 -2.57 -10.91 -3.46
C GLU A 181 -1.34 -10.08 -3.13
N VAL A 182 -1.47 -8.77 -3.30
CA VAL A 182 -0.42 -7.80 -2.96
C VAL A 182 -0.88 -7.03 -1.74
N LEU A 183 -0.33 -7.39 -0.59
CA LEU A 183 -0.60 -6.71 0.67
C LEU A 183 0.30 -5.47 0.72
N MET A 184 -0.32 -4.30 0.78
CA MET A 184 0.33 -2.99 0.84
C MET A 184 0.05 -2.35 2.18
N ALA A 185 1.06 -1.79 2.83
CA ALA A 185 0.89 -1.03 4.06
C ALA A 185 1.59 0.33 3.96
N GLY A 186 0.96 1.35 4.55
CA GLY A 186 1.47 2.71 4.52
C GLY A 186 0.56 3.69 5.24
N ARG A 187 0.84 4.98 5.06
CA ARG A 187 0.06 6.08 5.64
C ARG A 187 -0.60 6.91 4.56
N LEU A 188 -1.70 7.54 4.93
CA LEU A 188 -2.34 8.50 4.04
C LEU A 188 -1.39 9.66 3.73
N ILE A 189 -1.52 10.21 2.52
CA ILE A 189 -0.89 11.47 2.13
C ILE A 189 -1.80 12.57 2.66
N GLU A 190 -1.34 13.36 3.63
CA GLU A 190 -2.20 14.30 4.36
C GLU A 190 -2.89 15.32 3.46
N GLU A 191 -2.17 15.81 2.44
CA GLU A 191 -2.66 16.83 1.51
C GLU A 191 -3.69 16.27 0.50
N GLU A 192 -3.73 14.95 0.31
CA GLU A 192 -4.64 14.25 -0.61
C GLU A 192 -5.13 12.94 0.01
N SER A 193 -5.49 12.96 1.28
CA SER A 193 -5.72 11.76 2.08
C SER A 193 -6.86 10.86 1.57
N LEU A 194 -7.91 11.47 1.05
CA LEU A 194 -9.10 10.76 0.57
C LEU A 194 -9.78 11.57 -0.54
N VAL A 195 -9.90 10.97 -1.70
CA VAL A 195 -10.58 11.56 -2.85
C VAL A 195 -11.93 10.89 -3.05
N TYR A 196 -12.97 11.70 -3.16
CA TYR A 196 -14.32 11.29 -3.57
C TYR A 196 -14.50 11.51 -5.06
N ASP A 197 -15.08 10.53 -5.72
CA ASP A 197 -15.38 10.55 -7.16
C ASP A 197 -16.69 9.79 -7.42
N PHE A 198 -17.16 9.78 -8.65
CA PHE A 198 -18.27 8.93 -9.06
C PHE A 198 -17.78 7.56 -9.50
N SER A 199 -18.53 6.52 -9.09
CA SER A 199 -18.24 5.16 -9.54
C SER A 199 -18.63 5.00 -11.01
N HIS A 200 -17.72 4.47 -11.82
CA HIS A 200 -18.01 4.06 -13.19
C HIS A 200 -18.67 2.68 -13.28
N GLU A 201 -18.66 1.92 -12.18
CA GLU A 201 -19.21 0.55 -12.10
C GLU A 201 -20.72 0.57 -11.84
N ALA A 202 -21.23 1.60 -11.16
CA ALA A 202 -22.64 1.71 -10.81
C ALA A 202 -23.09 3.16 -10.77
N GLU A 203 -24.10 3.48 -11.59
CA GLU A 203 -24.69 4.80 -11.65
C GLU A 203 -25.27 5.22 -10.29
N GLY A 204 -25.01 6.45 -9.88
CA GLY A 204 -25.46 7.00 -8.59
C GLY A 204 -24.68 6.53 -7.36
N GLN A 205 -23.63 5.72 -7.54
CA GLN A 205 -22.72 5.33 -6.46
C GLN A 205 -21.45 6.17 -6.48
N GLY A 206 -20.92 6.43 -5.28
CA GLY A 206 -19.65 7.09 -5.14
C GLY A 206 -18.48 6.13 -5.15
N LEU A 207 -17.35 6.64 -5.64
CA LEU A 207 -16.03 6.04 -5.52
C LEU A 207 -15.25 6.80 -4.45
N ILE A 208 -14.63 6.06 -3.55
CA ILE A 208 -13.84 6.60 -2.45
C ILE A 208 -12.41 6.07 -2.60
N MET A 209 -11.45 6.98 -2.69
CA MET A 209 -10.06 6.63 -2.92
C MET A 209 -9.16 7.16 -1.80
N PRO A 210 -8.88 6.36 -0.75
CA PRO A 210 -7.79 6.67 0.17
C PRO A 210 -6.46 6.63 -0.57
N VAL A 211 -5.69 7.72 -0.49
CA VAL A 211 -4.38 7.87 -1.14
C VAL A 211 -3.29 7.56 -0.13
N VAL A 212 -2.52 6.50 -0.39
CA VAL A 212 -1.60 5.91 0.58
C VAL A 212 -0.18 5.89 0.02
N ARG A 213 0.75 6.48 0.77
CA ARG A 213 2.19 6.31 0.54
C ARG A 213 2.60 4.95 1.08
N ILE A 214 3.13 4.09 0.22
CA ILE A 214 3.46 2.71 0.58
C ILE A 214 4.81 2.65 1.29
N GLU A 215 4.82 2.04 2.48
CA GLU A 215 6.01 1.87 3.32
C GLU A 215 6.40 0.39 3.48
N ALA A 216 5.46 -0.54 3.25
CA ALA A 216 5.72 -1.98 3.28
C ALA A 216 4.86 -2.71 2.26
N LEU A 217 5.41 -3.79 1.72
CA LEU A 217 4.78 -4.61 0.68
C LEU A 217 5.05 -6.09 0.96
N ALA A 218 4.06 -6.95 0.70
CA ALA A 218 4.24 -8.39 0.73
C ALA A 218 3.40 -9.06 -0.37
N PHE A 219 3.93 -10.13 -0.97
CA PHE A 219 3.24 -10.92 -1.99
C PHE A 219 2.75 -12.23 -1.39
N VAL A 220 1.52 -12.60 -1.72
CA VAL A 220 0.89 -13.85 -1.25
C VAL A 220 0.29 -14.59 -2.44
N LEU A 221 0.54 -15.90 -2.55
CA LEU A 221 -0.17 -16.72 -3.54
C LEU A 221 -1.67 -16.71 -3.20
N ALA A 222 -2.51 -16.43 -4.20
CA ALA A 222 -3.96 -16.48 -4.00
C ALA A 222 -4.41 -17.90 -3.65
N GLU A 223 -5.36 -18.02 -2.71
CA GLU A 223 -5.93 -19.33 -2.35
C GLU A 223 -6.60 -19.96 -3.58
N GLY A 224 -6.18 -21.19 -3.91
CA GLY A 224 -6.62 -21.89 -5.11
C GLY A 224 -5.62 -21.92 -6.27
N ALA A 225 -4.59 -21.09 -6.26
CA ALA A 225 -3.50 -21.17 -7.25
C ALA A 225 -2.65 -22.45 -7.10
N ASP A 226 -2.71 -23.10 -5.94
CA ASP A 226 -1.95 -24.32 -5.62
C ASP A 226 -2.78 -25.61 -5.76
N GLN A 227 -4.10 -25.52 -6.08
CA GLN A 227 -5.03 -26.65 -6.07
C GLN A 227 -5.65 -27.01 -7.43
N ARG A 228 -5.20 -26.43 -8.52
CA ARG A 228 -5.65 -26.90 -9.84
C ARG A 228 -4.71 -28.00 -10.32
N PRO A 229 -5.24 -29.20 -10.56
CA PRO A 229 -4.47 -30.36 -11.04
C PRO A 229 -3.94 -30.15 -12.45
#